data_c416420fd6131cbd5143ceb2c2b6a996
#
_entry.id   c416420fd6131cbd5143ceb2c2b6a996
#
_cell.length_a   1.000
_cell.length_b   1.000
_cell.length_c   1.000
_cell.angle_alpha   90.00
_cell.angle_beta   90.00
_cell.angle_gamma   90.00
#
_symmetry.space_group_name_H-M   'P 1'
#
loop_
_entity.id
_entity.type
_entity.pdbx_description
1 polymer ?
#
loop_
_entity_poly.entity_id
_entity_poly.type
_entity_poly.pdbx_seq_one_letter_code
_entity_poly.pdbx_strand_id
1 'polypeptide(L)'
;MIHGEKGLGKKTLARWIAAALLCERQTGEPCGVCRTCRMIADGAHPDVMVAKANSNGNYIVDDSIRPIVAEAPVAPNEARMKVYIIPDLDLSVNTVIQVQNILLKVIEEPPEHTAIILTARSKEIFLPTIISRVLSLGMTSVTEAESMACLQEKYPAVAPALISEAVSAGRGNIGRCVEYLEHSQFFDSVKLARGLCDAMCGGNEYDVLKTLFVADGKKRCLREGLSLFQEILRDSAAFRLGGESEKSVSCAKEGAKTLSRSLSSDQAVRLYDIVSDYIGRIDANCNISLTINSLAGQIYSVTGK
;
A
#
# COMPACT_ATOMS: atom_id res chain seq x y z
N MET A 1 10.36 1.80 14.63
CA MET A 1 9.06 1.82 13.94
C MET A 1 9.27 2.24 12.50
N ILE A 2 8.68 1.48 11.55
CA ILE A 2 8.73 1.78 10.10
C ILE A 2 7.31 2.09 9.64
N HIS A 3 7.09 3.26 9.05
CA HIS A 3 5.76 3.65 8.58
C HIS A 3 5.80 4.13 7.11
N GLY A 4 4.66 4.03 6.43
CA GLY A 4 4.48 4.40 5.03
C GLY A 4 3.40 3.57 4.36
N GLU A 5 2.99 3.92 3.15
CA GLU A 5 1.91 3.24 2.42
C GLU A 5 2.14 1.73 2.26
N LYS A 6 1.04 1.01 2.01
CA LYS A 6 1.12 -0.41 1.64
C LYS A 6 1.93 -0.57 0.35
N GLY A 7 2.79 -1.58 0.28
CA GLY A 7 3.58 -1.87 -0.92
C GLY A 7 4.98 -1.24 -0.96
N LEU A 8 5.32 -0.33 -0.03
CA LEU A 8 6.65 0.31 0.02
C LEU A 8 7.78 -0.59 0.52
N GLY A 9 7.52 -1.85 0.87
CA GLY A 9 8.58 -2.77 1.32
C GLY A 9 8.90 -2.71 2.82
N LYS A 10 8.01 -2.19 3.68
CA LYS A 10 8.21 -2.10 5.15
C LYS A 10 8.62 -3.42 5.79
N LYS A 11 7.97 -4.53 5.41
CA LYS A 11 8.32 -5.87 5.94
C LYS A 11 9.68 -6.34 5.46
N THR A 12 10.04 -6.00 4.23
CA THR A 12 11.36 -6.30 3.65
C THR A 12 12.44 -5.53 4.41
N LEU A 13 12.23 -4.24 4.64
CA LEU A 13 13.14 -3.41 5.43
C LEU A 13 13.26 -3.91 6.88
N ALA A 14 12.15 -4.31 7.51
CA ALA A 14 12.18 -4.87 8.86
C ALA A 14 13.06 -6.15 8.94
N ARG A 15 12.92 -7.05 7.97
CA ARG A 15 13.77 -8.24 7.87
C ARG A 15 15.22 -7.91 7.55
N TRP A 16 15.47 -6.93 6.69
CA TRP A 16 16.80 -6.45 6.38
C TRP A 16 17.49 -5.88 7.63
N ILE A 17 16.77 -5.05 8.41
CA ILE A 17 17.30 -4.54 9.70
C ILE A 17 17.58 -5.68 10.66
N ALA A 18 16.67 -6.66 10.78
CA ALA A 18 16.93 -7.84 11.63
C ALA A 18 18.19 -8.59 11.18
N ALA A 19 18.36 -8.77 9.86
CA ALA A 19 19.55 -9.41 9.31
C ALA A 19 20.83 -8.57 9.56
N ALA A 20 20.77 -7.25 9.45
CA ALA A 20 21.90 -6.37 9.75
C ALA A 20 22.31 -6.43 11.23
N LEU A 21 21.30 -6.42 12.12
CA LEU A 21 21.52 -6.54 13.56
C LEU A 21 22.17 -7.87 13.98
N LEU A 22 21.85 -8.98 13.28
CA LEU A 22 22.29 -10.32 13.66
C LEU A 22 23.41 -10.88 12.77
N CYS A 23 23.82 -10.16 11.71
CA CYS A 23 24.84 -10.62 10.78
C CYS A 23 26.16 -10.97 11.49
N GLU A 24 26.70 -12.15 11.20
CA GLU A 24 27.96 -12.63 11.78
C GLU A 24 29.15 -11.71 11.46
N ARG A 25 29.14 -11.01 10.32
CA ARG A 25 30.22 -10.10 9.91
C ARG A 25 30.19 -8.75 10.62
N GLN A 26 29.09 -8.37 11.24
CA GLN A 26 28.94 -7.13 12.03
C GLN A 26 29.40 -5.84 11.31
N THR A 27 29.21 -5.77 9.99
CA THR A 27 29.58 -4.59 9.18
C THR A 27 28.53 -3.48 9.17
N GLY A 28 27.43 -3.65 9.91
CA GLY A 28 26.27 -2.74 9.88
C GLY A 28 25.26 -3.06 8.76
N GLU A 29 25.65 -3.90 7.80
CA GLU A 29 24.79 -4.38 6.71
C GLU A 29 24.75 -5.92 6.69
N PRO A 30 23.62 -6.53 6.26
CA PRO A 30 23.56 -7.97 6.14
C PRO A 30 24.42 -8.43 4.97
N CYS A 31 25.32 -9.37 5.20
CA CYS A 31 26.19 -9.89 4.14
C CYS A 31 25.46 -10.82 3.14
N GLY A 32 24.23 -11.26 3.42
CA GLY A 32 23.42 -12.14 2.59
C GLY A 32 23.90 -13.60 2.47
N VAL A 33 25.14 -13.91 2.88
CA VAL A 33 25.77 -15.22 2.63
C VAL A 33 26.06 -16.04 3.88
N CYS A 34 26.11 -15.43 5.08
CA CYS A 34 26.31 -16.17 6.33
C CYS A 34 25.06 -17.00 6.69
N ARG A 35 25.21 -17.97 7.59
CA ARG A 35 24.10 -18.83 8.05
C ARG A 35 22.92 -18.01 8.57
N THR A 36 23.20 -17.06 9.44
CA THR A 36 22.20 -16.16 10.06
C THR A 36 21.42 -15.37 9.01
N CYS A 37 22.08 -14.73 8.04
CA CYS A 37 21.40 -13.99 6.97
C CYS A 37 20.48 -14.87 6.12
N ARG A 38 20.93 -16.08 5.77
CA ARG A 38 20.11 -17.05 5.02
C ARG A 38 18.88 -17.49 5.81
N MET A 39 19.07 -17.88 7.08
CA MET A 39 17.96 -18.29 7.95
C MET A 39 16.92 -17.18 8.14
N ILE A 40 17.35 -15.90 8.24
CA ILE A 40 16.42 -14.77 8.31
C ILE A 40 15.68 -14.55 7.00
N ALA A 41 16.35 -14.69 5.86
CA ALA A 41 15.71 -14.60 4.54
C ALA A 41 14.63 -15.68 4.39
N ASP A 42 14.89 -16.91 4.85
CA ASP A 42 13.97 -18.04 4.83
C ASP A 42 12.90 -17.96 5.93
N GLY A 43 13.01 -17.00 6.86
CA GLY A 43 12.06 -16.83 7.99
C GLY A 43 12.17 -17.93 9.04
N ALA A 44 13.33 -18.61 9.15
CA ALA A 44 13.56 -19.77 10.00
C ALA A 44 14.53 -19.52 11.18
N HIS A 45 14.97 -18.27 11.40
CA HIS A 45 15.93 -17.97 12.46
C HIS A 45 15.24 -17.98 13.86
N PRO A 46 15.76 -18.75 14.85
CA PRO A 46 15.09 -18.91 16.15
C PRO A 46 14.99 -17.61 16.96
N ASP A 47 15.95 -16.70 16.78
CA ASP A 47 15.97 -15.41 17.50
C ASP A 47 15.30 -14.27 16.71
N VAL A 48 14.62 -14.58 15.59
CA VAL A 48 13.80 -13.59 14.84
C VAL A 48 12.35 -14.08 14.81
N MET A 49 11.53 -13.44 15.61
CA MET A 49 10.10 -13.77 15.68
C MET A 49 9.29 -12.72 14.96
N VAL A 50 8.44 -13.18 14.02
CA VAL A 50 7.48 -12.34 13.31
C VAL A 50 6.09 -12.61 13.87
N ALA A 51 5.45 -11.60 14.46
CA ALA A 51 4.09 -11.72 14.96
C ALA A 51 3.12 -12.07 13.81
N LYS A 52 2.24 -13.04 14.04
CA LYS A 52 1.25 -13.50 13.05
C LYS A 52 -0.11 -12.90 13.35
N ALA A 53 -0.67 -12.20 12.38
CA ALA A 53 -2.08 -11.82 12.41
C ALA A 53 -2.94 -12.98 11.87
N ASN A 54 -4.22 -13.02 12.26
CA ASN A 54 -5.19 -13.96 11.71
C ASN A 54 -5.53 -13.61 10.24
N SER A 55 -6.40 -14.42 9.61
CA SER A 55 -6.83 -14.21 8.21
C SER A 55 -7.49 -12.85 7.96
N ASN A 56 -8.04 -12.22 8.99
CA ASN A 56 -8.67 -10.90 8.93
C ASN A 56 -7.68 -9.74 9.20
N GLY A 57 -6.40 -10.03 9.38
CA GLY A 57 -5.36 -9.05 9.67
C GLY A 57 -5.29 -8.60 11.14
N ASN A 58 -6.10 -9.17 12.03
CA ASN A 58 -6.08 -8.82 13.46
C ASN A 58 -5.08 -9.68 14.24
N TYR A 59 -4.40 -9.08 15.21
CA TYR A 59 -3.58 -9.81 16.15
C TYR A 59 -4.44 -10.41 17.25
N ILE A 60 -4.27 -11.72 17.48
CA ILE A 60 -4.79 -12.38 18.68
C ILE A 60 -3.76 -12.12 19.77
N VAL A 61 -4.13 -11.28 20.74
CA VAL A 61 -3.21 -10.76 21.76
C VAL A 61 -2.49 -11.89 22.51
N ASP A 62 -3.25 -12.90 22.94
CA ASP A 62 -2.72 -14.00 23.74
C ASP A 62 -1.79 -14.93 22.94
N ASP A 63 -2.05 -15.11 21.65
CA ASP A 63 -1.29 -16.03 20.81
C ASP A 63 -0.09 -15.37 20.13
N SER A 64 -0.19 -14.06 19.82
CA SER A 64 0.77 -13.38 18.95
C SER A 64 1.63 -12.35 19.67
N ILE A 65 1.12 -11.68 20.69
CA ILE A 65 1.79 -10.53 21.33
C ILE A 65 2.28 -10.86 22.72
N ARG A 66 1.48 -11.51 23.55
CA ARG A 66 1.91 -11.90 24.91
C ARG A 66 3.14 -12.82 24.94
N PRO A 67 3.27 -13.81 24.02
CA PRO A 67 4.50 -14.61 23.94
C PRO A 67 5.75 -13.75 23.68
N ILE A 68 5.66 -12.74 22.82
CA ILE A 68 6.77 -11.82 22.54
C ILE A 68 7.21 -11.11 23.84
N VAL A 69 6.24 -10.58 24.59
CA VAL A 69 6.54 -9.85 25.84
C VAL A 69 7.10 -10.79 26.91
N ALA A 70 6.60 -12.02 26.99
CA ALA A 70 7.09 -13.02 27.94
C ALA A 70 8.50 -13.52 27.60
N GLU A 71 8.83 -13.65 26.31
CA GLU A 71 10.14 -14.12 25.85
C GLU A 71 11.19 -13.02 25.73
N ALA A 72 10.79 -11.74 25.68
CA ALA A 72 11.71 -10.63 25.53
C ALA A 72 12.85 -10.61 26.59
N PRO A 73 12.60 -10.91 27.87
CA PRO A 73 13.66 -10.96 28.90
C PRO A 73 14.58 -12.20 28.82
N VAL A 74 14.18 -13.22 28.06
CA VAL A 74 14.94 -14.47 27.94
C VAL A 74 16.13 -14.27 26.99
N ALA A 75 17.29 -14.78 27.37
CA ALA A 75 18.49 -14.70 26.53
C ALA A 75 18.29 -15.29 25.12
N PRO A 76 19.00 -14.77 24.11
CA PRO A 76 18.96 -15.31 22.77
C PRO A 76 19.44 -16.77 22.70
N ASN A 77 18.96 -17.52 21.68
CA ASN A 77 19.34 -18.91 21.50
C ASN A 77 20.72 -19.07 20.83
N GLU A 78 20.92 -18.41 19.69
CA GLU A 78 22.14 -18.53 18.87
C GLU A 78 22.77 -17.17 18.56
N ALA A 79 21.96 -16.12 18.46
CA ALA A 79 22.42 -14.79 18.09
C ALA A 79 22.77 -13.93 19.32
N ARG A 80 23.32 -12.74 19.07
CA ARG A 80 23.62 -11.77 20.13
C ARG A 80 22.42 -11.06 20.73
N MET A 81 21.28 -11.07 20.02
CA MET A 81 20.03 -10.46 20.45
C MET A 81 18.82 -11.14 19.78
N LYS A 82 17.65 -10.96 20.36
CA LYS A 82 16.36 -11.33 19.76
C LYS A 82 15.76 -10.15 19.01
N VAL A 83 15.14 -10.42 17.86
CA VAL A 83 14.45 -9.40 17.09
C VAL A 83 12.99 -9.81 16.90
N TYR A 84 12.09 -8.96 17.37
CA TYR A 84 10.65 -9.12 17.22
C TYR A 84 10.13 -8.17 16.18
N ILE A 85 9.48 -8.70 15.14
CA ILE A 85 8.86 -7.92 14.08
C ILE A 85 7.34 -8.03 14.21
N ILE A 86 6.65 -6.90 14.37
CA ILE A 86 5.19 -6.82 14.43
C ILE A 86 4.73 -6.03 13.20
N PRO A 87 4.34 -6.75 12.13
CA PRO A 87 4.00 -6.13 10.85
C PRO A 87 2.57 -5.58 10.82
N ASP A 88 2.39 -4.47 10.09
CA ASP A 88 1.08 -3.91 9.75
C ASP A 88 0.12 -3.76 10.93
N LEU A 89 0.58 -3.16 12.02
CA LEU A 89 -0.18 -3.00 13.27
C LEU A 89 -1.51 -2.25 13.07
N ASP A 90 -1.57 -1.38 12.06
CA ASP A 90 -2.76 -0.62 11.67
C ASP A 90 -3.91 -1.46 11.09
N LEU A 91 -3.65 -2.68 10.64
CA LEU A 91 -4.70 -3.58 10.18
C LEU A 91 -5.51 -4.18 11.34
N SER A 92 -4.98 -4.14 12.54
CA SER A 92 -5.58 -4.69 13.75
C SER A 92 -6.55 -3.72 14.43
N VAL A 93 -7.52 -3.19 13.67
CA VAL A 93 -8.39 -2.07 14.07
C VAL A 93 -9.00 -2.24 15.47
N ASN A 94 -9.45 -3.46 15.81
CA ASN A 94 -10.12 -3.73 17.09
C ASN A 94 -9.15 -3.96 18.26
N THR A 95 -7.89 -4.29 17.99
CA THR A 95 -6.91 -4.67 19.03
C THR A 95 -5.66 -3.79 19.03
N VAL A 96 -5.57 -2.82 18.12
CA VAL A 96 -4.37 -1.97 17.95
C VAL A 96 -3.96 -1.27 19.26
N ILE A 97 -4.91 -0.68 19.98
CA ILE A 97 -4.64 -0.01 21.25
C ILE A 97 -4.23 -1.02 22.33
N GLN A 98 -4.90 -2.17 22.40
CA GLN A 98 -4.58 -3.22 23.35
C GLN A 98 -3.18 -3.79 23.11
N VAL A 99 -2.81 -4.06 21.85
CA VAL A 99 -1.47 -4.50 21.47
C VAL A 99 -0.41 -3.49 21.89
N GLN A 100 -0.66 -2.20 21.59
CA GLN A 100 0.26 -1.13 21.96
C GLN A 100 0.47 -1.03 23.47
N ASN A 101 -0.61 -1.09 24.25
CA ASN A 101 -0.53 -1.03 25.73
C ASN A 101 0.26 -2.20 26.32
N ILE A 102 0.17 -3.41 25.73
CA ILE A 102 0.93 -4.56 26.17
C ILE A 102 2.42 -4.40 25.84
N LEU A 103 2.73 -3.82 24.68
CA LEU A 103 4.11 -3.57 24.24
C LEU A 103 4.79 -2.43 25.00
N LEU A 104 4.01 -1.47 25.56
CA LEU A 104 4.57 -0.30 26.24
C LEU A 104 5.64 -0.69 27.29
N LYS A 105 5.38 -1.71 28.11
CA LYS A 105 6.28 -2.13 29.16
C LYS A 105 7.66 -2.56 28.62
N VAL A 106 7.69 -3.30 27.51
CA VAL A 106 8.95 -3.75 26.89
C VAL A 106 9.62 -2.64 26.09
N ILE A 107 8.83 -1.68 25.57
CA ILE A 107 9.36 -0.52 24.83
C ILE A 107 9.94 0.53 25.80
N GLU A 108 9.39 0.67 27.00
CA GLU A 108 9.89 1.59 28.04
C GLU A 108 11.18 1.09 28.68
N GLU A 109 11.23 -0.20 28.97
CA GLU A 109 12.38 -0.86 29.59
C GLU A 109 12.81 -2.08 28.76
N PRO A 110 13.41 -1.83 27.57
CA PRO A 110 13.79 -2.93 26.68
C PRO A 110 14.92 -3.76 27.32
N PRO A 111 14.81 -5.09 27.34
CA PRO A 111 15.91 -5.96 27.75
C PRO A 111 17.13 -5.74 26.85
N GLU A 112 18.37 -5.85 27.42
CA GLU A 112 19.62 -5.53 26.71
C GLU A 112 19.84 -6.26 25.40
N HIS A 113 19.24 -7.45 25.26
CA HIS A 113 19.38 -8.31 24.08
C HIS A 113 18.10 -8.37 23.22
N THR A 114 17.30 -7.32 23.23
CA THR A 114 16.01 -7.32 22.52
C THR A 114 15.85 -6.10 21.61
N ALA A 115 15.41 -6.33 20.37
CA ALA A 115 15.00 -5.28 19.45
C ALA A 115 13.56 -5.54 18.98
N ILE A 116 12.73 -4.49 18.96
CA ILE A 116 11.34 -4.56 18.48
C ILE A 116 11.18 -3.66 17.26
N ILE A 117 10.68 -4.23 16.16
CA ILE A 117 10.42 -3.52 14.91
C ILE A 117 8.92 -3.55 14.65
N LEU A 118 8.30 -2.38 14.72
CA LEU A 118 6.87 -2.19 14.41
C LEU A 118 6.72 -1.67 12.99
N THR A 119 5.73 -2.16 12.23
CA THR A 119 5.39 -1.52 10.95
C THR A 119 3.92 -1.12 10.90
N ALA A 120 3.63 0.01 10.24
CA ALA A 120 2.27 0.52 10.02
C ALA A 120 2.20 1.39 8.75
N ARG A 121 1.00 1.77 8.32
CA ARG A 121 0.82 2.72 7.21
C ARG A 121 1.12 4.15 7.62
N SER A 122 0.75 4.52 8.84
CA SER A 122 0.90 5.87 9.37
C SER A 122 1.40 5.81 10.82
N LYS A 123 2.15 6.83 11.22
CA LYS A 123 2.61 6.97 12.61
C LYS A 123 1.50 7.43 13.56
N GLU A 124 0.45 8.07 13.04
CA GLU A 124 -0.68 8.60 13.84
C GLU A 124 -1.51 7.50 14.51
N ILE A 125 -1.34 6.26 14.10
CA ILE A 125 -1.97 5.09 14.73
C ILE A 125 -1.35 4.74 16.08
N PHE A 126 -0.09 5.13 16.26
CA PHE A 126 0.64 4.81 17.47
C PHE A 126 0.33 5.81 18.59
N LEU A 127 0.24 5.28 19.82
CA LEU A 127 0.10 6.10 21.00
C LEU A 127 1.29 7.07 21.13
N PRO A 128 1.08 8.31 21.56
CA PRO A 128 2.17 9.29 21.80
C PRO A 128 3.27 8.74 22.71
N THR A 129 2.88 7.90 23.66
CA THR A 129 3.81 7.21 24.58
C THR A 129 4.76 6.26 23.87
N ILE A 130 4.32 5.59 22.79
CA ILE A 130 5.19 4.75 21.95
C ILE A 130 6.07 5.63 21.06
N ILE A 131 5.45 6.64 20.38
CA ILE A 131 6.18 7.52 19.46
C ILE A 131 7.38 8.19 20.12
N SER A 132 7.25 8.60 21.40
CA SER A 132 8.33 9.24 22.15
C SER A 132 9.50 8.33 22.51
N ARG A 133 9.36 7.01 22.40
CA ARG A 133 10.35 6.00 22.83
C ARG A 133 10.92 5.17 21.68
N VAL A 134 10.42 5.35 20.46
CA VAL A 134 10.86 4.56 19.30
C VAL A 134 11.50 5.44 18.23
N LEU A 135 12.54 4.91 17.58
CA LEU A 135 13.05 5.51 16.35
C LEU A 135 12.01 5.35 15.24
N SER A 136 11.64 6.44 14.58
CA SER A 136 10.65 6.46 13.52
C SER A 136 11.30 6.62 12.15
N LEU A 137 11.07 5.67 11.25
CA LEU A 137 11.54 5.66 9.86
C LEU A 137 10.33 5.74 8.93
N GLY A 138 10.19 6.88 8.23
CA GLY A 138 9.20 7.06 7.17
C GLY A 138 9.70 6.51 5.84
N MET A 139 8.91 5.64 5.21
CA MET A 139 9.19 5.16 3.85
C MET A 139 8.34 5.91 2.84
N THR A 140 8.97 6.34 1.77
CA THR A 140 8.33 6.99 0.62
C THR A 140 8.49 6.14 -0.63
N SER A 141 7.75 6.46 -1.68
CA SER A 141 7.94 5.86 -3.00
C SER A 141 9.34 6.15 -3.53
N VAL A 142 9.91 5.21 -4.25
CA VAL A 142 11.18 5.37 -4.96
C VAL A 142 10.95 6.04 -6.32
N THR A 143 12.01 6.45 -7.01
CA THR A 143 11.92 7.01 -8.35
C THR A 143 11.46 5.96 -9.37
N GLU A 144 10.93 6.42 -10.52
CA GLU A 144 10.56 5.52 -11.62
C GLU A 144 11.76 4.72 -12.12
N ALA A 145 12.95 5.35 -12.17
CA ALA A 145 14.18 4.68 -12.60
C ALA A 145 14.60 3.56 -11.64
N GLU A 146 14.54 3.80 -10.34
CA GLU A 146 14.81 2.79 -9.31
C GLU A 146 13.78 1.65 -9.35
N SER A 147 12.49 1.98 -9.54
CA SER A 147 11.42 0.99 -9.71
C SER A 147 11.66 0.12 -10.93
N MET A 148 12.04 0.74 -12.06
CA MET A 148 12.34 0.04 -13.30
C MET A 148 13.50 -0.95 -13.10
N ALA A 149 14.63 -0.48 -12.53
CA ALA A 149 15.80 -1.31 -12.26
C ALA A 149 15.45 -2.52 -11.36
N CYS A 150 14.77 -2.27 -10.26
CA CYS A 150 14.34 -3.32 -9.32
C CYS A 150 13.43 -4.36 -9.96
N LEU A 151 12.46 -3.92 -10.79
CA LEU A 151 11.53 -4.85 -11.43
C LEU A 151 12.17 -5.63 -12.58
N GLN A 152 13.09 -5.03 -13.34
CA GLN A 152 13.85 -5.74 -14.37
C GLN A 152 14.72 -6.85 -13.78
N GLU A 153 15.36 -6.59 -12.64
CA GLU A 153 16.12 -7.60 -11.90
C GLU A 153 15.23 -8.73 -11.38
N LYS A 154 14.09 -8.37 -10.80
CA LYS A 154 13.17 -9.35 -10.19
C LYS A 154 12.38 -10.17 -11.23
N TYR A 155 12.05 -9.58 -12.37
CA TYR A 155 11.23 -10.17 -13.42
C TYR A 155 11.93 -10.12 -14.80
N PRO A 156 13.09 -10.80 -14.96
CA PRO A 156 13.89 -10.73 -16.20
C PRO A 156 13.18 -11.28 -17.44
N ALA A 157 12.16 -12.13 -17.25
CA ALA A 157 11.38 -12.72 -18.34
C ALA A 157 10.19 -11.85 -18.81
N VAL A 158 9.89 -10.76 -18.12
CA VAL A 158 8.77 -9.86 -18.46
C VAL A 158 9.24 -8.81 -19.46
N ALA A 159 8.42 -8.55 -20.49
CA ALA A 159 8.72 -7.54 -21.50
C ALA A 159 8.93 -6.15 -20.88
N PRO A 160 9.97 -5.38 -21.27
CA PRO A 160 10.25 -4.06 -20.71
C PRO A 160 9.08 -3.07 -20.82
N ALA A 161 8.27 -3.18 -21.88
CA ALA A 161 7.08 -2.36 -22.05
C ALA A 161 6.05 -2.59 -20.93
N LEU A 162 5.81 -3.85 -20.54
CA LEU A 162 4.88 -4.18 -19.46
C LEU A 162 5.41 -3.72 -18.09
N ILE A 163 6.72 -3.81 -17.87
CA ILE A 163 7.37 -3.27 -16.67
C ILE A 163 7.19 -1.74 -16.61
N SER A 164 7.37 -1.05 -17.75
CA SER A 164 7.14 0.40 -17.84
C SER A 164 5.69 0.78 -17.49
N GLU A 165 4.71 0.03 -17.98
CA GLU A 165 3.30 0.23 -17.62
C GLU A 165 3.05 0.02 -16.13
N ALA A 166 3.64 -1.02 -15.53
CA ALA A 166 3.53 -1.31 -14.11
C ALA A 166 4.15 -0.20 -13.26
N VAL A 167 5.32 0.33 -13.67
CA VAL A 167 6.00 1.45 -12.99
C VAL A 167 5.16 2.71 -13.06
N SER A 168 4.61 3.03 -14.23
CA SER A 168 3.71 4.17 -14.40
C SER A 168 2.45 4.03 -13.53
N ALA A 169 1.86 2.85 -13.46
CA ALA A 169 0.68 2.60 -12.62
C ALA A 169 1.01 2.64 -11.12
N GLY A 170 2.15 2.06 -10.71
CA GLY A 170 2.57 1.94 -9.31
C GLY A 170 3.24 3.17 -8.73
N ARG A 171 3.75 4.10 -9.58
CA ARG A 171 4.31 5.41 -9.18
C ARG A 171 5.38 5.32 -8.09
N GLY A 172 6.38 4.48 -8.31
CA GLY A 172 7.46 4.27 -7.35
C GLY A 172 7.08 3.40 -6.15
N ASN A 173 5.86 2.90 -6.08
CA ASN A 173 5.46 1.89 -5.10
C ASN A 173 5.69 0.49 -5.68
N ILE A 174 6.82 -0.12 -5.35
CA ILE A 174 7.24 -1.42 -5.90
C ILE A 174 6.20 -2.53 -5.67
N GLY A 175 5.55 -2.54 -4.50
CA GLY A 175 4.50 -3.51 -4.23
C GLY A 175 3.30 -3.38 -5.16
N ARG A 176 2.87 -2.16 -5.46
CA ARG A 176 1.82 -1.90 -6.46
C ARG A 176 2.26 -2.31 -7.87
N CYS A 177 3.52 -2.04 -8.24
CA CYS A 177 4.05 -2.49 -9.53
C CYS A 177 4.03 -4.02 -9.64
N VAL A 178 4.40 -4.73 -8.57
CA VAL A 178 4.33 -6.20 -8.49
C VAL A 178 2.88 -6.68 -8.59
N GLU A 179 1.96 -6.08 -7.81
CA GLU A 179 0.54 -6.40 -7.88
C GLU A 179 -0.03 -6.19 -9.31
N TYR A 180 0.48 -5.20 -10.05
CA TYR A 180 0.11 -4.97 -11.45
C TYR A 180 0.62 -6.09 -12.38
N LEU A 181 1.90 -6.46 -12.27
CA LEU A 181 2.51 -7.50 -13.10
C LEU A 181 1.92 -8.89 -12.83
N GLU A 182 1.52 -9.18 -11.61
CA GLU A 182 0.89 -10.43 -11.20
C GLU A 182 -0.61 -10.47 -11.51
N HIS A 183 -1.15 -9.49 -12.24
CA HIS A 183 -2.56 -9.36 -12.58
C HIS A 183 -3.49 -9.50 -11.37
N SER A 184 -3.08 -8.93 -10.25
CA SER A 184 -3.84 -8.95 -9.00
C SER A 184 -4.92 -7.88 -8.97
N GLN A 185 -5.54 -7.69 -7.82
CA GLN A 185 -6.60 -6.71 -7.63
C GLN A 185 -6.22 -5.29 -8.08
N PHE A 186 -4.97 -4.86 -7.87
CA PHE A 186 -4.52 -3.53 -8.30
C PHE A 186 -4.54 -3.37 -9.83
N PHE A 187 -4.19 -4.41 -10.58
CA PHE A 187 -4.31 -4.43 -12.04
C PHE A 187 -5.75 -4.19 -12.48
N ASP A 188 -6.73 -4.90 -11.89
CA ASP A 188 -8.16 -4.71 -12.18
C ASP A 188 -8.61 -3.27 -11.85
N SER A 189 -8.13 -2.70 -10.75
CA SER A 189 -8.45 -1.33 -10.33
C SER A 189 -7.90 -0.27 -11.30
N VAL A 190 -6.67 -0.45 -11.78
CA VAL A 190 -6.07 0.42 -12.81
C VAL A 190 -6.82 0.31 -14.13
N LYS A 191 -7.18 -0.93 -14.53
CA LYS A 191 -7.97 -1.18 -15.74
C LYS A 191 -9.35 -0.52 -15.68
N LEU A 192 -10.00 -0.57 -14.52
CA LEU A 192 -11.27 0.11 -14.27
C LEU A 192 -11.13 1.63 -14.43
N ALA A 193 -10.12 2.23 -13.79
CA ALA A 193 -9.90 3.67 -13.84
C ALA A 193 -9.60 4.17 -15.26
N ARG A 194 -8.73 3.44 -15.99
CA ARG A 194 -8.44 3.74 -17.42
C ARG A 194 -9.67 3.56 -18.31
N GLY A 195 -10.41 2.47 -18.12
CA GLY A 195 -11.64 2.21 -18.86
C GLY A 195 -12.72 3.28 -18.67
N LEU A 196 -12.86 3.83 -17.44
CA LEU A 196 -13.75 4.96 -17.17
C LEU A 196 -13.29 6.21 -17.92
N CYS A 197 -11.98 6.47 -17.96
CA CYS A 197 -11.43 7.57 -18.73
C CYS A 197 -11.76 7.45 -20.22
N ASP A 198 -11.55 6.27 -20.80
CA ASP A 198 -11.82 5.99 -22.20
C ASP A 198 -13.33 6.09 -22.53
N ALA A 199 -14.19 5.52 -21.68
CA ALA A 199 -15.63 5.60 -21.81
C ALA A 199 -16.16 7.05 -21.80
N MET A 200 -15.56 7.92 -20.99
CA MET A 200 -15.92 9.33 -20.90
C MET A 200 -15.37 10.16 -22.08
N CYS A 201 -14.28 9.76 -22.71
CA CYS A 201 -13.70 10.49 -23.84
C CYS A 201 -14.52 10.30 -25.15
N GLY A 202 -14.99 9.11 -25.40
CA GLY A 202 -15.64 8.77 -26.69
C GLY A 202 -16.94 7.98 -26.58
N GLY A 203 -17.30 7.56 -25.38
CA GLY A 203 -18.44 6.67 -25.13
C GLY A 203 -19.74 7.39 -24.74
N ASN A 204 -20.72 6.59 -24.42
CA ASN A 204 -22.02 6.99 -23.91
C ASN A 204 -22.23 6.45 -22.48
N GLU A 205 -23.39 6.72 -21.86
CA GLU A 205 -23.75 6.22 -20.54
C GLU A 205 -23.59 4.70 -20.40
N TYR A 206 -23.93 3.96 -21.45
CA TYR A 206 -23.82 2.50 -21.46
C TYR A 206 -22.37 2.03 -21.35
N ASP A 207 -21.41 2.71 -21.98
CA ASP A 207 -20.00 2.35 -21.92
C ASP A 207 -19.42 2.61 -20.51
N VAL A 208 -19.84 3.70 -19.86
CA VAL A 208 -19.49 3.98 -18.46
C VAL A 208 -20.07 2.89 -17.54
N LEU A 209 -21.35 2.57 -17.72
CA LEU A 209 -22.04 1.54 -16.94
C LEU A 209 -21.38 0.17 -17.14
N LYS A 210 -21.12 -0.23 -18.37
CA LYS A 210 -20.43 -1.49 -18.70
C LYS A 210 -19.06 -1.58 -18.06
N THR A 211 -18.31 -0.49 -18.04
CA THR A 211 -16.98 -0.43 -17.41
C THR A 211 -17.09 -0.62 -15.90
N LEU A 212 -18.03 0.06 -15.25
CA LEU A 212 -18.25 -0.08 -13.80
C LEU A 212 -18.72 -1.48 -13.42
N PHE A 213 -19.55 -2.14 -14.24
CA PHE A 213 -20.05 -3.49 -13.97
C PHE A 213 -18.96 -4.57 -13.95
N VAL A 214 -17.78 -4.35 -14.54
CA VAL A 214 -16.63 -5.25 -14.41
C VAL A 214 -16.19 -5.42 -12.94
N ALA A 215 -16.47 -4.41 -12.12
CA ALA A 215 -16.18 -4.41 -10.69
C ALA A 215 -17.38 -4.78 -9.81
N ASP A 216 -18.52 -5.22 -10.39
CA ASP A 216 -19.68 -5.65 -9.60
C ASP A 216 -19.32 -6.84 -8.69
N GLY A 217 -19.76 -6.77 -7.43
CA GLY A 217 -19.37 -7.74 -6.40
C GLY A 217 -17.92 -7.62 -5.89
N LYS A 218 -17.06 -6.79 -6.51
CA LYS A 218 -15.65 -6.61 -6.13
C LYS A 218 -15.45 -5.27 -5.41
N LYS A 219 -15.99 -5.13 -4.19
CA LYS A 219 -15.97 -3.88 -3.40
C LYS A 219 -14.60 -3.17 -3.39
N ARG A 220 -13.52 -3.92 -3.11
CA ARG A 220 -12.17 -3.34 -3.02
C ARG A 220 -11.64 -2.84 -4.35
N CYS A 221 -11.91 -3.57 -5.44
CA CYS A 221 -11.53 -3.18 -6.79
C CYS A 221 -12.26 -1.90 -7.21
N LEU A 222 -13.58 -1.84 -7.00
CA LEU A 222 -14.39 -0.66 -7.31
C LEU A 222 -13.91 0.57 -6.55
N ARG A 223 -13.74 0.44 -5.23
CA ARG A 223 -13.26 1.53 -4.38
C ARG A 223 -11.89 2.07 -4.83
N GLU A 224 -10.93 1.18 -5.04
CA GLU A 224 -9.57 1.55 -5.45
C GLU A 224 -9.55 2.12 -6.88
N GLY A 225 -10.30 1.52 -7.81
CA GLY A 225 -10.44 2.01 -9.17
C GLY A 225 -11.05 3.41 -9.24
N LEU A 226 -12.08 3.69 -8.42
CA LEU A 226 -12.65 5.03 -8.30
C LEU A 226 -11.67 6.02 -7.69
N SER A 227 -10.87 5.63 -6.69
CA SER A 227 -9.82 6.50 -6.15
C SER A 227 -8.75 6.83 -7.19
N LEU A 228 -8.32 5.87 -7.99
CA LEU A 228 -7.41 6.10 -9.12
C LEU A 228 -8.04 7.00 -10.19
N PHE A 229 -9.34 6.85 -10.43
CA PHE A 229 -10.05 7.70 -11.37
C PHE A 229 -10.16 9.15 -10.87
N GLN A 230 -10.31 9.40 -9.57
CA GLN A 230 -10.23 10.75 -9.00
C GLN A 230 -8.89 11.42 -9.27
N GLU A 231 -7.78 10.67 -9.22
CA GLU A 231 -6.45 11.19 -9.57
C GLU A 231 -6.39 11.58 -11.05
N ILE A 232 -7.01 10.80 -11.95
CA ILE A 232 -7.12 11.13 -13.37
C ILE A 232 -7.93 12.42 -13.59
N LEU A 233 -9.05 12.58 -12.89
CA LEU A 233 -9.87 13.79 -12.95
C LEU A 233 -9.11 15.03 -12.45
N ARG A 234 -8.36 14.90 -11.36
CA ARG A 234 -7.52 15.96 -10.81
C ARG A 234 -6.45 16.39 -11.82
N ASP A 235 -5.74 15.44 -12.40
CA ASP A 235 -4.70 15.74 -13.41
C ASP A 235 -5.32 16.35 -14.67
N SER A 236 -6.51 15.89 -15.07
CA SER A 236 -7.27 16.48 -16.19
C SER A 236 -7.59 17.96 -15.94
N ALA A 237 -8.06 18.30 -14.75
CA ALA A 237 -8.30 19.70 -14.38
C ALA A 237 -7.00 20.52 -14.37
N ALA A 238 -5.91 19.97 -13.83
CA ALA A 238 -4.61 20.63 -13.81
C ALA A 238 -4.06 20.87 -15.22
N PHE A 239 -4.14 19.90 -16.12
CA PHE A 239 -3.70 20.06 -17.53
C PHE A 239 -4.49 21.12 -18.28
N ARG A 240 -5.79 21.23 -18.01
CA ARG A 240 -6.62 22.27 -18.62
C ARG A 240 -6.21 23.68 -18.19
N LEU A 241 -5.71 23.83 -16.97
CA LEU A 241 -5.20 25.11 -16.40
C LEU A 241 -3.74 25.38 -16.75
N GLY A 242 -3.13 24.60 -17.65
CA GLY A 242 -1.72 24.75 -18.05
C GLY A 242 -0.71 24.06 -17.14
N GLY A 243 -1.15 23.11 -16.33
CA GLY A 243 -0.29 22.30 -15.46
C GLY A 243 0.71 21.47 -16.26
N GLU A 244 1.92 21.32 -15.70
CA GLU A 244 3.00 20.55 -16.31
C GLU A 244 2.74 19.05 -16.23
N SER A 245 2.95 18.36 -17.33
CA SER A 245 2.79 16.91 -17.45
C SER A 245 3.71 16.11 -16.52
N GLU A 246 4.82 16.69 -16.07
CA GLU A 246 5.78 16.03 -15.16
C GLU A 246 5.26 15.90 -13.74
N LYS A 247 4.30 16.75 -13.34
CA LYS A 247 3.67 16.75 -12.02
C LYS A 247 2.40 15.88 -11.95
N SER A 248 2.11 15.12 -13.02
CA SER A 248 0.98 14.19 -13.05
C SER A 248 1.16 13.07 -12.01
N VAL A 249 0.10 12.78 -11.27
CA VAL A 249 0.09 11.73 -10.24
C VAL A 249 -0.85 10.57 -10.58
N SER A 250 -1.55 10.64 -11.71
CA SER A 250 -2.49 9.57 -12.10
C SER A 250 -1.79 8.42 -12.81
N CYS A 251 -2.42 7.24 -12.72
CA CYS A 251 -1.99 6.03 -13.44
C CYS A 251 -2.27 6.07 -14.96
N ALA A 252 -2.84 7.16 -15.49
CA ALA A 252 -3.25 7.31 -16.89
C ALA A 252 -3.02 8.74 -17.40
N LYS A 253 -1.75 9.15 -17.48
CA LYS A 253 -1.33 10.49 -17.87
C LYS A 253 -1.87 10.93 -19.23
N GLU A 254 -1.80 10.09 -20.26
CA GLU A 254 -2.34 10.42 -21.58
C GLU A 254 -3.87 10.45 -21.58
N GLY A 255 -4.52 9.58 -20.81
CA GLY A 255 -5.97 9.62 -20.60
C GLY A 255 -6.42 10.93 -19.93
N ALA A 256 -5.71 11.39 -18.90
CA ALA A 256 -6.00 12.66 -18.24
C ALA A 256 -5.85 13.86 -19.21
N LYS A 257 -4.84 13.85 -20.09
CA LYS A 257 -4.70 14.87 -21.16
C LYS A 257 -5.87 14.83 -22.15
N THR A 258 -6.34 13.64 -22.52
CA THR A 258 -7.47 13.49 -23.41
C THR A 258 -8.75 14.02 -22.75
N LEU A 259 -8.98 13.65 -21.48
CA LEU A 259 -10.11 14.16 -20.70
C LEU A 259 -10.06 15.69 -20.51
N SER A 260 -8.88 16.29 -20.35
CA SER A 260 -8.73 17.75 -20.20
C SER A 260 -9.23 18.54 -21.44
N ARG A 261 -9.30 17.90 -22.60
CA ARG A 261 -9.85 18.48 -23.82
C ARG A 261 -11.37 18.37 -23.91
N SER A 262 -11.94 17.31 -23.30
CA SER A 262 -13.37 17.00 -23.37
C SER A 262 -14.18 17.54 -22.18
N LEU A 263 -13.56 17.71 -21.02
CA LEU A 263 -14.21 18.21 -19.80
C LEU A 263 -13.75 19.63 -19.47
N SER A 264 -14.69 20.47 -19.00
CA SER A 264 -14.32 21.73 -18.34
C SER A 264 -13.72 21.47 -16.96
N SER A 265 -12.98 22.43 -16.41
CA SER A 265 -12.43 22.32 -15.05
C SER A 265 -13.54 22.12 -14.00
N ASP A 266 -14.68 22.84 -14.17
CA ASP A 266 -15.84 22.72 -13.26
C ASP A 266 -16.48 21.32 -13.35
N GLN A 267 -16.57 20.75 -14.56
CA GLN A 267 -17.06 19.37 -14.73
C GLN A 267 -16.13 18.36 -14.07
N ALA A 268 -14.81 18.52 -14.22
CA ALA A 268 -13.83 17.63 -13.60
C ALA A 268 -13.89 17.69 -12.06
N VAL A 269 -14.05 18.89 -11.48
CA VAL A 269 -14.23 19.07 -10.03
C VAL A 269 -15.53 18.44 -9.56
N ARG A 270 -16.66 18.70 -10.23
CA ARG A 270 -17.95 18.09 -9.88
C ARG A 270 -17.90 16.56 -9.93
N LEU A 271 -17.27 16.00 -10.97
CA LEU A 271 -17.07 14.53 -11.07
C LEU A 271 -16.19 14.00 -9.93
N TYR A 272 -15.15 14.73 -9.56
CA TYR A 272 -14.31 14.37 -8.42
C TYR A 272 -15.14 14.27 -7.13
N ASP A 273 -15.99 15.28 -6.86
CA ASP A 273 -16.85 15.30 -5.68
C ASP A 273 -17.89 14.17 -5.69
N ILE A 274 -18.52 13.93 -6.84
CA ILE A 274 -19.44 12.81 -7.03
C ILE A 274 -18.74 11.49 -6.73
N VAL A 275 -17.58 11.24 -7.33
CA VAL A 275 -16.83 10.00 -7.12
C VAL A 275 -16.43 9.86 -5.65
N SER A 276 -16.07 10.97 -4.96
CA SER A 276 -15.76 10.99 -3.53
C SER A 276 -16.94 10.52 -2.68
N ASP A 277 -18.13 11.05 -2.96
CA ASP A 277 -19.37 10.65 -2.27
C ASP A 277 -19.66 9.15 -2.45
N TYR A 278 -19.50 8.65 -3.68
CA TYR A 278 -19.72 7.22 -3.96
C TYR A 278 -18.67 6.30 -3.33
N ILE A 279 -17.41 6.72 -3.21
CA ILE A 279 -16.42 6.01 -2.41
C ILE A 279 -16.87 5.93 -0.95
N GLY A 280 -17.39 7.03 -0.39
CA GLY A 280 -17.97 7.04 0.97
C GLY A 280 -19.14 6.07 1.13
N ARG A 281 -20.03 5.96 0.15
CA ARG A 281 -21.14 4.97 0.15
C ARG A 281 -20.64 3.53 0.09
N ILE A 282 -19.60 3.25 -0.70
CA ILE A 282 -18.96 1.94 -0.76
C ILE A 282 -18.33 1.59 0.60
N ASP A 283 -17.67 2.56 1.24
CA ASP A 283 -17.08 2.36 2.58
C ASP A 283 -18.16 2.12 3.65
N ALA A 284 -19.33 2.76 3.52
CA ALA A 284 -20.52 2.52 4.35
C ALA A 284 -21.28 1.21 4.05
N ASN A 285 -20.73 0.34 3.19
CA ASN A 285 -21.32 -0.96 2.81
C ASN A 285 -22.69 -0.87 2.08
N CYS A 286 -22.93 0.19 1.30
CA CYS A 286 -24.08 0.25 0.41
C CYS A 286 -24.04 -0.86 -0.65
N ASN A 287 -25.20 -1.20 -1.21
CA ASN A 287 -25.29 -2.20 -2.27
C ASN A 287 -24.49 -1.77 -3.51
N ILE A 288 -23.54 -2.60 -3.93
CA ILE A 288 -22.58 -2.28 -5.00
C ILE A 288 -23.28 -2.06 -6.34
N SER A 289 -24.19 -2.96 -6.74
CA SER A 289 -24.89 -2.86 -8.05
C SER A 289 -25.76 -1.61 -8.14
N LEU A 290 -26.46 -1.23 -7.04
CA LEU A 290 -27.21 0.03 -7.00
C LEU A 290 -26.28 1.25 -7.05
N THR A 291 -25.14 1.17 -6.36
CA THR A 291 -24.12 2.21 -6.34
C THR A 291 -23.55 2.44 -7.74
N ILE A 292 -23.23 1.38 -8.49
CA ILE A 292 -22.73 1.41 -9.86
C ILE A 292 -23.76 2.09 -10.80
N ASN A 293 -25.02 1.66 -10.77
CA ASN A 293 -26.07 2.21 -11.63
C ASN A 293 -26.27 3.72 -11.36
N SER A 294 -26.34 4.10 -10.09
CA SER A 294 -26.54 5.49 -9.70
C SER A 294 -25.32 6.36 -10.06
N LEU A 295 -24.10 5.83 -9.91
CA LEU A 295 -22.87 6.54 -10.29
C LEU A 295 -22.81 6.78 -11.80
N ALA A 296 -23.14 5.80 -12.63
CA ALA A 296 -23.14 5.94 -14.08
C ALA A 296 -24.09 7.05 -14.55
N GLY A 297 -25.31 7.08 -14.02
CA GLY A 297 -26.29 8.15 -14.32
C GLY A 297 -25.80 9.53 -13.86
N GLN A 298 -25.12 9.62 -12.72
CA GLN A 298 -24.57 10.92 -12.25
C GLN A 298 -23.38 11.39 -13.10
N ILE A 299 -22.49 10.50 -13.51
CA ILE A 299 -21.40 10.83 -14.45
C ILE A 299 -21.99 11.36 -15.75
N TYR A 300 -22.99 10.67 -16.30
CA TYR A 300 -23.68 11.10 -17.52
C TYR A 300 -24.32 12.49 -17.38
N SER A 301 -25.00 12.76 -16.28
CA SER A 301 -25.65 14.05 -16.04
C SER A 301 -24.69 15.25 -16.04
N VAL A 302 -23.43 15.03 -15.67
CA VAL A 302 -22.40 16.09 -15.67
C VAL A 302 -21.72 16.22 -17.02
N THR A 303 -21.52 15.11 -17.73
CA THR A 303 -20.81 15.12 -19.03
C THR A 303 -21.71 15.53 -20.19
N GLY A 304 -23.03 15.30 -20.07
CA GLY A 304 -24.02 15.63 -21.11
C GLY A 304 -23.88 14.81 -22.42
N LYS A 305 -23.21 13.64 -22.30
CA LYS A 305 -22.94 12.75 -23.44
C LYS A 305 -23.71 11.45 -23.33
#